data_2fdc61fa67d12e1c81ca9acf85c5a7d6
#
_entry.id   2fdc61fa67d12e1c81ca9acf85c5a7d6
#
_cell.length_a   1.000
_cell.length_b   1.000
_cell.length_c   1.000
_cell.angle_alpha   90.00
_cell.angle_beta   90.00
_cell.angle_gamma   90.00
#
_symmetry.space_group_name_H-M   'P 1'
#
loop_
_entity.id
_entity.type
_entity.pdbx_description
1 polymer ?
#
loop_
_entity_poly.entity_id
_entity_poly.type
_entity_poly.pdbx_seq_one_letter_code
_entity_poly.pdbx_strand_id
1 'polypeptide(L)'
;MDNLESVYGIPFHGEEHEEPGEEPHGEERIFSTTDSETFNIKGSYNVNGNLINKIDFNYRDSDYTLTEDHEEGDHDEPHDPGEEEHEPTVFLNNAVEYGASFDISNSDLSQNIVVNFVDEDNSIFGEESFMNPANSEEFTVGYYISKDFDLFNVDVGMRLDQIERSGSVTDEEHGDVDYYNVDDSTNSFAASLGRDLSDNLSINIGFASLERLPSVIELFMNGPHMATGRFEIGDPTLGSETSENFDITFNYEKDGFYAYASFYVNDVNNYIALIDQEEHDEEEEEGEEEHHNECHHEEEEEEEGGDPHPHPELICSMYMQEDAEFDGYEFEFGKSFDMDSGVLNLSFGRDVVNAKFSDGHYVPRINPSRNVYAM
;
A
#
# COMPACT_ATOMS: atom_id res chain seq x y z
N MET A 1 -23.54 1.15 4.54
CA MET A 1 -22.96 0.80 5.85
C MET A 1 -22.62 -0.66 5.82
N ASP A 2 -21.38 -0.96 5.60
CA ASP A 2 -20.89 -2.33 5.64
C ASP A 2 -19.88 -2.38 6.80
N ASN A 3 -20.36 -2.78 7.99
CA ASN A 3 -19.49 -3.06 9.11
C ASN A 3 -18.86 -4.44 8.86
N LEU A 4 -17.58 -4.46 8.59
CA LEU A 4 -16.80 -5.68 8.48
C LEU A 4 -16.05 -5.86 9.81
N GLU A 5 -16.42 -6.88 10.55
CA GLU A 5 -15.66 -7.36 11.69
C GLU A 5 -14.67 -8.41 11.19
N SER A 6 -13.37 -8.10 11.27
CA SER A 6 -12.31 -9.03 10.90
C SER A 6 -11.52 -9.38 12.15
N VAL A 7 -11.56 -10.63 12.57
CA VAL A 7 -10.73 -11.13 13.66
C VAL A 7 -9.41 -11.61 13.06
N TYR A 8 -8.35 -10.84 13.24
CA TYR A 8 -6.98 -11.30 12.97
C TYR A 8 -6.44 -11.90 14.26
N GLY A 9 -6.36 -13.22 14.31
CA GLY A 9 -5.60 -13.88 15.36
C GLY A 9 -4.11 -13.83 15.01
N ILE A 10 -3.40 -12.80 15.40
CA ILE A 10 -1.95 -12.85 15.49
C ILE A 10 -1.65 -13.43 16.87
N PRO A 11 -1.07 -14.65 16.98
CA PRO A 11 -0.65 -15.17 18.27
C PRO A 11 0.51 -14.29 18.76
N PHE A 12 0.30 -13.60 19.84
CA PHE A 12 1.34 -12.91 20.57
C PHE A 12 2.21 -14.01 21.22
N HIS A 13 3.40 -14.25 20.70
CA HIS A 13 4.38 -15.13 21.32
C HIS A 13 5.19 -14.32 22.36
N GLY A 14 4.60 -14.08 23.52
CA GLY A 14 5.42 -13.89 24.71
C GLY A 14 6.20 -15.20 24.99
N GLU A 15 7.47 -15.14 25.33
CA GLU A 15 8.24 -16.31 25.70
C GLU A 15 7.51 -17.01 26.87
N GLU A 16 7.07 -18.24 26.64
CA GLU A 16 6.46 -19.10 27.66
C GLU A 16 7.49 -19.40 28.74
N HIS A 17 7.54 -18.58 29.78
CA HIS A 17 8.07 -19.02 31.07
C HIS A 17 7.01 -19.88 31.76
N GLU A 18 6.90 -21.18 31.35
CA GLU A 18 6.12 -22.18 32.08
C GLU A 18 6.71 -22.37 33.49
N GLU A 19 6.22 -21.68 34.48
CA GLU A 19 6.37 -22.14 35.85
C GLU A 19 5.43 -23.33 36.09
N PRO A 20 5.90 -24.44 36.70
CA PRO A 20 5.08 -25.65 36.88
C PRO A 20 3.96 -25.41 37.90
N GLY A 21 2.77 -25.09 37.43
CA GLY A 21 1.58 -24.98 38.24
C GLY A 21 0.60 -23.87 37.85
N GLU A 22 0.89 -23.02 36.92
CA GLU A 22 -0.04 -22.02 36.40
C GLU A 22 -0.86 -22.59 35.25
N GLU A 23 -2.15 -22.27 35.21
CA GLU A 23 -3.03 -22.60 34.09
C GLU A 23 -2.62 -21.70 32.90
N PRO A 24 -2.67 -22.20 31.63
CA PRO A 24 -2.27 -21.41 30.49
C PRO A 24 -3.16 -20.16 30.43
N HIS A 25 -2.52 -18.98 30.50
CA HIS A 25 -3.17 -17.69 30.28
C HIS A 25 -3.77 -17.71 28.86
N GLY A 26 -5.00 -17.21 28.71
CA GLY A 26 -5.66 -17.16 27.41
C GLY A 26 -4.80 -16.35 26.43
N GLU A 27 -4.67 -16.82 25.19
CA GLU A 27 -3.97 -16.07 24.14
C GLU A 27 -4.64 -14.69 23.97
N GLU A 28 -3.90 -13.64 24.22
CA GLU A 28 -4.33 -12.27 23.88
C GLU A 28 -4.54 -12.20 22.37
N ARG A 29 -5.63 -11.61 21.95
CA ARG A 29 -5.99 -11.48 20.53
C ARG A 29 -6.24 -10.04 20.19
N ILE A 30 -5.54 -9.59 19.14
CA ILE A 30 -5.85 -8.31 18.53
C ILE A 30 -6.98 -8.55 17.52
N PHE A 31 -8.04 -7.77 17.61
CA PHE A 31 -9.11 -7.77 16.62
C PHE A 31 -9.34 -6.36 16.08
N SER A 32 -9.79 -6.29 14.84
CA SER A 32 -10.10 -5.01 14.23
C SER A 32 -11.53 -4.93 13.75
N THR A 33 -12.13 -3.75 13.90
CA THR A 33 -13.44 -3.41 13.35
C THR A 33 -13.30 -2.26 12.37
N THR A 34 -14.02 -2.34 11.25
CA THR A 34 -13.99 -1.31 10.22
C THR A 34 -15.38 -0.71 10.03
N ASP A 35 -15.46 0.62 10.05
CA ASP A 35 -16.63 1.38 9.61
C ASP A 35 -16.24 2.24 8.41
N SER A 36 -17.00 2.16 7.32
CA SER A 36 -16.73 2.92 6.11
C SER A 36 -18.00 3.48 5.52
N GLU A 37 -18.03 4.79 5.36
CA GLU A 37 -19.11 5.51 4.69
C GLU A 37 -18.55 6.20 3.44
N THR A 38 -19.21 5.97 2.28
CA THR A 38 -18.78 6.59 1.03
C THR A 38 -19.97 7.15 0.30
N PHE A 39 -19.91 8.43 -0.04
CA PHE A 39 -20.87 9.11 -0.88
C PHE A 39 -20.27 9.40 -2.25
N ASN A 40 -20.91 8.93 -3.32
CA ASN A 40 -20.43 9.12 -4.69
C ASN A 40 -21.50 9.77 -5.57
N ILE A 41 -21.10 10.79 -6.33
CA ILE A 41 -21.88 11.35 -7.44
C ILE A 41 -21.07 11.15 -8.72
N LYS A 42 -21.66 10.50 -9.72
CA LYS A 42 -21.07 10.36 -11.06
C LYS A 42 -22.08 10.84 -12.10
N GLY A 43 -21.60 11.55 -13.09
CA GLY A 43 -22.43 12.05 -14.16
C GLY A 43 -21.70 12.15 -15.48
N SER A 44 -22.47 12.18 -16.55
CA SER A 44 -22.01 12.34 -17.93
C SER A 44 -22.82 13.39 -18.63
N TYR A 45 -22.15 14.23 -19.40
CA TYR A 45 -22.79 15.22 -20.26
C TYR A 45 -22.22 15.18 -21.67
N ASN A 46 -23.08 14.87 -22.66
CA ASN A 46 -22.71 14.91 -24.07
C ASN A 46 -22.71 16.35 -24.56
N VAL A 47 -21.54 16.82 -24.96
CA VAL A 47 -21.37 18.17 -25.52
C VAL A 47 -21.40 18.03 -27.03
N ASN A 48 -22.42 18.56 -27.70
CA ASN A 48 -22.46 18.59 -29.19
C ASN A 48 -21.53 19.70 -29.71
N GLY A 49 -20.27 19.71 -29.26
CA GLY A 49 -19.28 20.71 -29.61
C GLY A 49 -18.30 20.23 -30.69
N ASN A 50 -17.49 21.14 -31.21
CA ASN A 50 -16.47 20.79 -32.23
C ASN A 50 -15.17 20.28 -31.62
N LEU A 51 -14.95 20.44 -30.31
CA LEU A 51 -13.69 20.10 -29.64
C LEU A 51 -13.92 19.06 -28.53
N ILE A 52 -14.99 19.19 -27.75
CA ILE A 52 -15.32 18.28 -26.66
C ILE A 52 -16.60 17.54 -27.03
N ASN A 53 -16.55 16.21 -27.00
CA ASN A 53 -17.66 15.32 -27.29
C ASN A 53 -18.50 15.02 -26.05
N LYS A 54 -17.80 14.74 -24.95
CA LYS A 54 -18.37 14.29 -23.68
C LYS A 54 -17.56 14.80 -22.50
N ILE A 55 -18.24 15.07 -21.42
CA ILE A 55 -17.64 15.33 -20.11
C ILE A 55 -18.20 14.31 -19.15
N ASP A 56 -17.33 13.54 -18.52
CA ASP A 56 -17.65 12.70 -17.37
C ASP A 56 -17.12 13.40 -16.13
N PHE A 57 -17.85 13.34 -15.01
CA PHE A 57 -17.42 13.92 -13.76
C PHE A 57 -17.74 13.00 -12.59
N ASN A 58 -16.95 13.07 -11.55
CA ASN A 58 -17.15 12.39 -10.28
C ASN A 58 -16.91 13.33 -9.10
N TYR A 59 -17.64 13.08 -8.05
CA TYR A 59 -17.38 13.55 -6.70
C TYR A 59 -17.45 12.33 -5.78
N ARG A 60 -16.49 12.22 -4.89
CA ARG A 60 -16.45 11.19 -3.85
C ARG A 60 -16.12 11.86 -2.53
N ASP A 61 -16.82 11.42 -1.49
CA ASP A 61 -16.60 11.79 -0.11
C ASP A 61 -16.59 10.48 0.68
N SER A 62 -15.52 10.19 1.38
CA SER A 62 -15.36 8.93 2.09
C SER A 62 -14.75 9.14 3.47
N ASP A 63 -15.44 8.56 4.44
CA ASP A 63 -15.00 8.45 5.83
C ASP A 63 -14.68 6.98 6.10
N TYR A 64 -13.49 6.72 6.62
CA TYR A 64 -13.03 5.39 6.99
C TYR A 64 -12.47 5.41 8.40
N THR A 65 -12.95 4.48 9.22
CA THR A 65 -12.46 4.25 10.58
C THR A 65 -12.11 2.79 10.73
N LEU A 66 -10.88 2.50 11.14
CA LEU A 66 -10.43 1.20 11.62
C LEU A 66 -10.14 1.33 13.11
N THR A 67 -10.70 0.45 13.93
CA THR A 67 -10.40 0.36 15.36
C THR A 67 -9.74 -0.97 15.62
N GLU A 68 -8.56 -0.95 16.19
CA GLU A 68 -7.84 -2.13 16.69
C GLU A 68 -7.95 -2.15 18.21
N ASP A 69 -8.30 -3.31 18.77
CA ASP A 69 -8.54 -3.51 20.18
C ASP A 69 -7.96 -4.88 20.60
N HIS A 70 -7.62 -5.01 21.87
CA HIS A 70 -7.08 -6.21 22.46
C HIS A 70 -8.17 -6.91 23.25
N GLU A 71 -8.37 -8.21 23.02
CA GLU A 71 -9.23 -9.02 23.85
C GLU A 71 -8.39 -9.56 25.01
N GLU A 72 -8.54 -8.94 26.19
CA GLU A 72 -7.96 -9.49 27.40
C GLU A 72 -8.56 -10.88 27.68
N GLY A 73 -7.70 -11.88 27.94
CA GLY A 73 -8.16 -13.21 28.34
C GLY A 73 -9.05 -13.11 29.60
N ASP A 74 -10.16 -13.87 29.63
CA ASP A 74 -11.10 -13.97 30.76
C ASP A 74 -10.34 -14.25 32.08
N HIS A 75 -9.88 -13.21 32.77
CA HIS A 75 -9.40 -13.32 34.13
C HIS A 75 -10.61 -13.23 35.08
N ASP A 76 -11.00 -14.35 35.71
CA ASP A 76 -12.02 -14.41 36.76
C ASP A 76 -11.57 -13.67 38.04
N GLU A 77 -10.48 -12.90 38.03
CA GLU A 77 -10.02 -12.08 39.13
C GLU A 77 -10.63 -10.67 39.09
N PRO A 78 -11.07 -10.12 40.23
CA PRO A 78 -11.63 -8.76 40.24
C PRO A 78 -10.52 -7.76 39.92
N HIS A 79 -10.67 -6.99 38.82
CA HIS A 79 -9.80 -5.88 38.46
C HIS A 79 -9.42 -5.02 39.68
N ASP A 80 -8.12 -4.79 39.84
CA ASP A 80 -7.64 -3.87 40.89
C ASP A 80 -8.09 -2.44 40.50
N PRO A 81 -8.61 -1.62 41.42
CA PRO A 81 -9.11 -0.27 41.09
C PRO A 81 -8.03 0.73 40.63
N GLY A 82 -6.93 0.27 40.08
CA GLY A 82 -5.81 1.06 39.58
C GLY A 82 -5.28 0.61 38.21
N GLU A 83 -5.81 -0.46 37.62
CA GLU A 83 -5.49 -0.86 36.26
C GLU A 83 -6.15 0.13 35.29
N GLU A 84 -5.36 0.78 34.45
CA GLU A 84 -5.85 1.61 33.35
C GLU A 84 -6.39 0.68 32.26
N GLU A 85 -7.66 0.89 31.84
CA GLU A 85 -8.25 0.17 30.71
C GLU A 85 -7.44 0.57 29.46
N HIS A 86 -6.94 -0.40 28.70
CA HIS A 86 -6.27 -0.15 27.42
C HIS A 86 -7.22 0.59 26.47
N GLU A 87 -6.79 1.73 25.94
CA GLU A 87 -7.56 2.47 24.94
C GLU A 87 -7.30 1.90 23.55
N PRO A 88 -8.34 1.54 22.78
CA PRO A 88 -8.15 1.00 21.44
C PRO A 88 -7.46 1.99 20.51
N THR A 89 -6.67 1.49 19.56
CA THR A 89 -6.05 2.29 18.51
C THR A 89 -7.04 2.53 17.38
N VAL A 90 -7.28 3.80 17.05
CA VAL A 90 -8.26 4.23 16.06
C VAL A 90 -7.57 4.93 14.89
N PHE A 91 -7.67 4.35 13.70
CA PHE A 91 -7.19 4.91 12.45
C PHE A 91 -8.33 5.61 11.72
N LEU A 92 -8.16 6.87 11.40
CA LEU A 92 -9.10 7.66 10.64
C LEU A 92 -8.49 8.07 9.30
N ASN A 93 -9.26 7.86 8.22
CA ASN A 93 -8.93 8.36 6.90
C ASN A 93 -10.17 8.98 6.28
N ASN A 94 -10.12 10.30 6.06
CA ASN A 94 -11.20 11.06 5.46
C ASN A 94 -10.70 11.65 4.13
N ALA A 95 -11.42 11.39 3.04
CA ALA A 95 -10.97 11.85 1.72
C ALA A 95 -12.09 12.43 0.90
N VAL A 96 -11.81 13.57 0.24
CA VAL A 96 -12.69 14.21 -0.73
C VAL A 96 -12.01 14.23 -2.09
N GLU A 97 -12.71 13.76 -3.12
CA GLU A 97 -12.19 13.70 -4.49
C GLU A 97 -13.15 14.39 -5.47
N TYR A 98 -12.56 15.18 -6.37
CA TYR A 98 -13.25 15.80 -7.51
C TYR A 98 -12.54 15.43 -8.80
N GLY A 99 -13.26 14.82 -9.75
CA GLY A 99 -12.68 14.42 -11.02
C GLY A 99 -13.53 14.86 -12.21
N ALA A 100 -12.86 15.14 -13.33
CA ALA A 100 -13.50 15.32 -14.62
C ALA A 100 -12.64 14.72 -15.75
N SER A 101 -13.30 14.09 -16.71
CA SER A 101 -12.70 13.60 -17.96
C SER A 101 -13.39 14.24 -19.16
N PHE A 102 -12.58 14.70 -20.10
CA PHE A 102 -13.03 15.38 -21.32
C PHE A 102 -12.65 14.53 -22.52
N ASP A 103 -13.65 13.92 -23.15
CA ASP A 103 -13.45 13.24 -24.45
C ASP A 103 -13.33 14.30 -25.56
N ILE A 104 -12.14 14.35 -26.14
CA ILE A 104 -11.81 15.22 -27.28
C ILE A 104 -11.46 14.41 -28.53
N SER A 105 -11.93 13.16 -28.59
CA SER A 105 -11.73 12.23 -29.70
C SER A 105 -12.30 12.76 -31.02
N ASN A 106 -11.66 12.32 -32.12
CA ASN A 106 -12.16 12.55 -33.46
C ASN A 106 -12.28 11.20 -34.23
N SER A 107 -12.53 11.23 -35.55
CA SER A 107 -12.68 10.00 -36.35
C SER A 107 -11.45 9.08 -36.39
N ASP A 108 -10.28 9.61 -36.10
CA ASP A 108 -9.00 8.91 -36.31
C ASP A 108 -8.22 8.67 -35.00
N LEU A 109 -8.59 9.37 -33.93
CA LEU A 109 -7.90 9.35 -32.64
C LEU A 109 -8.92 9.33 -31.50
N SER A 110 -8.73 8.40 -30.58
CA SER A 110 -9.37 8.45 -29.26
C SER A 110 -8.49 9.29 -28.31
N GLN A 111 -9.07 10.30 -27.67
CA GLN A 111 -8.30 11.22 -26.82
C GLN A 111 -9.11 11.64 -25.61
N ASN A 112 -8.47 11.65 -24.45
CA ASN A 112 -9.06 12.12 -23.21
C ASN A 112 -8.10 13.03 -22.45
N ILE A 113 -8.62 14.09 -21.86
CA ILE A 113 -7.95 14.89 -20.83
C ILE A 113 -8.66 14.59 -19.50
N VAL A 114 -7.90 14.29 -18.47
CA VAL A 114 -8.41 14.03 -17.12
C VAL A 114 -7.85 15.10 -16.18
N VAL A 115 -8.69 15.60 -15.30
CA VAL A 115 -8.27 16.41 -14.15
C VAL A 115 -8.84 15.80 -12.90
N ASN A 116 -8.04 15.71 -11.84
CA ASN A 116 -8.45 15.18 -10.56
C ASN A 116 -7.87 16.00 -9.43
N PHE A 117 -8.60 16.12 -8.33
CA PHE A 117 -8.15 16.71 -7.08
C PHE A 117 -8.57 15.80 -5.96
N VAL A 118 -7.65 15.50 -5.04
CA VAL A 118 -7.87 14.71 -3.84
C VAL A 118 -7.34 15.51 -2.65
N ASP A 119 -8.12 15.55 -1.58
CA ASP A 119 -7.75 16.07 -0.28
C ASP A 119 -8.05 14.99 0.75
N GLU A 120 -7.03 14.56 1.51
CA GLU A 120 -7.07 13.39 2.36
C GLU A 120 -6.42 13.69 3.71
N ASP A 121 -7.19 13.51 4.78
CA ASP A 121 -6.74 13.61 6.16
C ASP A 121 -6.55 12.22 6.77
N ASN A 122 -5.37 11.99 7.35
CA ASN A 122 -5.01 10.77 8.06
C ASN A 122 -4.70 11.09 9.51
N SER A 123 -5.20 10.28 10.44
CA SER A 123 -4.87 10.42 11.86
C SER A 123 -5.01 9.09 12.61
N ILE A 124 -4.18 8.91 13.63
CA ILE A 124 -4.18 7.75 14.50
C ILE A 124 -4.34 8.26 15.94
N PHE A 125 -5.25 7.65 16.69
CA PHE A 125 -5.55 8.02 18.07
C PHE A 125 -5.59 6.76 18.95
N GLY A 126 -5.36 6.90 20.24
CA GLY A 126 -5.35 5.82 21.20
C GLY A 126 -3.98 5.63 21.82
N GLU A 127 -3.80 4.55 22.54
CA GLU A 127 -2.57 4.25 23.27
C GLU A 127 -1.37 4.06 22.34
N GLU A 128 -1.58 3.45 21.16
CA GLU A 128 -0.57 3.25 20.12
C GLU A 128 -0.70 4.29 19.01
N SER A 129 -0.77 5.57 19.35
CA SER A 129 -0.82 6.64 18.36
C SER A 129 0.57 6.93 17.79
N PHE A 130 0.98 6.16 16.77
CA PHE A 130 2.31 6.22 16.17
C PHE A 130 2.43 7.17 14.96
N MET A 131 1.45 8.03 14.72
CA MET A 131 1.51 9.09 13.73
C MET A 131 0.62 10.26 14.12
N ASN A 132 1.17 11.45 14.13
CA ASN A 132 0.40 12.67 14.29
C ASN A 132 -0.54 12.89 13.09
N PRO A 133 -1.64 13.65 13.24
CA PRO A 133 -2.50 14.00 12.13
C PRO A 133 -1.73 14.60 10.96
N ALA A 134 -1.98 14.07 9.76
CA ALA A 134 -1.32 14.47 8.53
C ALA A 134 -2.33 14.64 7.39
N ASN A 135 -2.04 15.55 6.47
CA ASN A 135 -2.88 15.85 5.31
C ASN A 135 -2.11 15.64 4.01
N SER A 136 -2.83 15.27 2.97
CA SER A 136 -2.33 15.04 1.63
C SER A 136 -3.26 15.67 0.60
N GLU A 137 -2.75 16.68 -0.13
CA GLU A 137 -3.46 17.26 -1.27
C GLU A 137 -2.78 16.86 -2.58
N GLU A 138 -3.57 16.41 -3.57
CA GLU A 138 -3.07 16.05 -4.89
C GLU A 138 -3.91 16.67 -5.99
N PHE A 139 -3.26 17.34 -6.94
CA PHE A 139 -3.87 17.82 -8.17
C PHE A 139 -3.22 17.13 -9.36
N THR A 140 -4.01 16.42 -10.15
CA THR A 140 -3.58 15.63 -11.31
C THR A 140 -4.12 16.19 -12.62
N VAL A 141 -3.27 16.25 -13.63
CA VAL A 141 -3.67 16.41 -15.03
C VAL A 141 -3.12 15.27 -15.86
N GLY A 142 -4.02 14.52 -16.52
CA GLY A 142 -3.69 13.42 -17.40
C GLY A 142 -4.11 13.67 -18.84
N TYR A 143 -3.33 13.16 -19.79
CA TYR A 143 -3.69 13.09 -21.20
C TYR A 143 -3.47 11.69 -21.73
N TYR A 144 -4.47 11.18 -22.42
CA TYR A 144 -4.44 9.87 -23.07
C TYR A 144 -4.79 9.99 -24.54
N ILE A 145 -4.06 9.26 -25.39
CA ILE A 145 -4.29 9.14 -26.82
C ILE A 145 -4.18 7.68 -27.25
N SER A 146 -5.12 7.23 -28.07
CA SER A 146 -5.13 5.89 -28.68
C SER A 146 -5.42 6.00 -30.17
N LYS A 147 -4.72 5.18 -30.95
CA LYS A 147 -4.93 5.07 -32.39
C LYS A 147 -4.83 3.65 -32.87
N ASP A 148 -5.86 3.23 -33.60
CA ASP A 148 -5.88 1.99 -34.36
C ASP A 148 -5.31 2.23 -35.77
N PHE A 149 -4.37 1.38 -36.14
CA PHE A 149 -3.84 1.26 -37.50
C PHE A 149 -4.25 -0.10 -38.07
N ASP A 150 -4.11 -0.29 -39.38
CA ASP A 150 -4.53 -1.54 -40.01
C ASP A 150 -3.86 -2.81 -39.44
N LEU A 151 -2.67 -2.68 -38.84
CA LEU A 151 -1.84 -3.81 -38.41
C LEU A 151 -1.52 -3.79 -36.90
N PHE A 152 -1.73 -2.68 -36.21
CA PHE A 152 -1.40 -2.50 -34.79
C PHE A 152 -2.20 -1.34 -34.22
N ASN A 153 -2.32 -1.33 -32.92
CA ASN A 153 -2.80 -0.18 -32.14
C ASN A 153 -1.69 0.41 -31.27
N VAL A 154 -1.76 1.71 -31.03
CA VAL A 154 -0.84 2.44 -30.15
C VAL A 154 -1.63 3.23 -29.15
N ASP A 155 -1.25 3.09 -27.88
CA ASP A 155 -1.75 3.88 -26.77
C ASP A 155 -0.62 4.66 -26.14
N VAL A 156 -0.86 5.90 -25.75
CA VAL A 156 0.08 6.74 -25.02
C VAL A 156 -0.65 7.50 -23.93
N GLY A 157 -0.10 7.50 -22.73
CA GLY A 157 -0.58 8.25 -21.58
C GLY A 157 0.53 9.12 -20.99
N MET A 158 0.14 10.30 -20.50
CA MET A 158 0.98 11.20 -19.73
C MET A 158 0.19 11.71 -18.52
N ARG A 159 0.87 11.87 -17.39
CA ARG A 159 0.30 12.39 -16.16
C ARG A 159 1.28 13.36 -15.51
N LEU A 160 0.74 14.45 -14.97
CA LEU A 160 1.45 15.43 -14.17
C LEU A 160 0.67 15.61 -12.88
N ASP A 161 1.37 15.52 -11.76
CA ASP A 161 0.80 15.68 -10.43
C ASP A 161 1.51 16.83 -9.70
N GLN A 162 0.74 17.63 -9.00
CA GLN A 162 1.22 18.54 -7.96
C GLN A 162 0.73 17.96 -6.63
N ILE A 163 1.65 17.73 -5.72
CA ILE A 163 1.39 16.95 -4.50
C ILE A 163 1.92 17.74 -3.32
N GLU A 164 1.08 17.92 -2.29
CA GLU A 164 1.46 18.50 -1.01
C GLU A 164 1.18 17.50 0.11
N ARG A 165 2.17 17.28 0.99
CA ARG A 165 2.07 16.46 2.19
C ARG A 165 2.44 17.30 3.39
N SER A 166 1.56 17.41 4.38
CA SER A 166 1.83 18.14 5.61
C SER A 166 1.59 17.24 6.82
N GLY A 167 2.48 17.31 7.79
CA GLY A 167 2.40 16.52 9.01
C GLY A 167 3.42 16.97 10.03
N SER A 168 3.54 16.21 11.10
CA SER A 168 4.54 16.46 12.16
C SER A 168 5.01 15.17 12.77
N VAL A 169 6.23 15.19 13.28
CA VAL A 169 6.84 14.09 14.04
C VAL A 169 7.11 14.60 15.46
N THR A 170 6.78 13.83 16.46
CA THR A 170 7.07 14.13 17.87
C THR A 170 8.36 13.42 18.25
N ASP A 171 9.35 14.16 18.75
CA ASP A 171 10.53 13.59 19.40
C ASP A 171 10.10 13.01 20.75
N GLU A 172 10.20 11.70 20.91
CA GLU A 172 9.75 11.02 22.13
C GLU A 172 10.64 11.32 23.33
N GLU A 173 11.93 11.58 23.12
CA GLU A 173 12.88 11.88 24.20
C GLU A 173 12.63 13.27 24.81
N HIS A 174 12.34 14.27 24.00
CA HIS A 174 12.22 15.67 24.43
C HIS A 174 10.78 16.19 24.42
N GLY A 175 9.86 15.50 23.75
CA GLY A 175 8.48 15.92 23.56
C GLY A 175 8.33 17.12 22.62
N ASP A 176 9.39 17.46 21.87
CA ASP A 176 9.35 18.54 20.86
C ASP A 176 8.64 18.03 19.59
N VAL A 177 7.89 18.92 18.92
CA VAL A 177 7.14 18.59 17.70
C VAL A 177 7.69 19.33 16.52
N ASP A 178 8.22 18.60 15.55
CA ASP A 178 8.71 19.13 14.30
C ASP A 178 7.66 19.05 13.20
N TYR A 179 7.39 20.17 12.53
CA TYR A 179 6.40 20.29 11.47
C TYR A 179 7.06 20.27 10.10
N TYR A 180 6.49 19.49 9.19
CA TYR A 180 6.98 19.29 7.84
C TYR A 180 5.92 19.62 6.81
N ASN A 181 6.37 20.11 5.67
CA ASN A 181 5.57 20.33 4.47
C ASN A 181 6.44 19.92 3.26
N VAL A 182 6.02 18.88 2.55
CA VAL A 182 6.63 18.38 1.31
C VAL A 182 5.71 18.79 0.16
N ASP A 183 6.19 19.69 -0.70
CA ASP A 183 5.47 20.20 -1.89
C ASP A 183 6.34 19.95 -3.12
N ASP A 184 5.94 19.03 -3.99
CA ASP A 184 6.66 18.69 -5.22
C ASP A 184 5.70 18.25 -6.33
N SER A 185 6.24 18.06 -7.52
CA SER A 185 5.50 17.62 -8.70
C SER A 185 6.11 16.36 -9.28
N THR A 186 5.27 15.42 -9.68
CA THR A 186 5.70 14.22 -10.36
C THR A 186 5.18 14.17 -11.79
N ASN A 187 5.86 13.40 -12.62
CA ASN A 187 5.46 13.15 -13.99
C ASN A 187 5.52 11.65 -14.33
N SER A 188 4.53 11.19 -15.05
CA SER A 188 4.44 9.80 -15.46
C SER A 188 4.12 9.70 -16.94
N PHE A 189 4.66 8.68 -17.58
CA PHE A 189 4.46 8.39 -19.00
C PHE A 189 4.25 6.90 -19.22
N ALA A 190 3.33 6.53 -20.10
CA ALA A 190 3.17 5.14 -20.54
C ALA A 190 2.88 5.07 -22.02
N ALA A 191 3.36 4.02 -22.67
CA ALA A 191 3.06 3.73 -24.08
C ALA A 191 2.87 2.22 -24.28
N SER A 192 1.94 1.83 -25.14
CA SER A 192 1.76 0.44 -25.53
C SER A 192 1.60 0.28 -27.03
N LEU A 193 2.01 -0.89 -27.53
CA LEU A 193 1.86 -1.32 -28.91
C LEU A 193 1.21 -2.70 -28.93
N GLY A 194 -0.01 -2.77 -29.42
CA GLY A 194 -0.77 -4.00 -29.59
C GLY A 194 -0.85 -4.45 -31.05
N ARG A 195 -0.86 -5.77 -31.28
CA ARG A 195 -1.01 -6.35 -32.62
C ARG A 195 -1.67 -7.72 -32.56
N ASP A 196 -2.62 -7.96 -33.47
CA ASP A 196 -3.13 -9.29 -33.76
C ASP A 196 -2.14 -10.03 -34.68
N LEU A 197 -1.58 -11.14 -34.16
CA LEU A 197 -0.69 -12.03 -34.94
C LEU A 197 -1.50 -13.02 -35.77
N SER A 198 -2.72 -13.35 -35.31
CA SER A 198 -3.71 -14.14 -36.03
C SER A 198 -5.10 -13.87 -35.45
N ASP A 199 -6.14 -14.49 -36.03
CA ASP A 199 -7.55 -14.38 -35.54
C ASP A 199 -7.72 -14.80 -34.07
N ASN A 200 -6.76 -15.50 -33.51
CA ASN A 200 -6.86 -16.07 -32.14
C ASN A 200 -5.70 -15.68 -31.22
N LEU A 201 -4.70 -14.97 -31.71
CA LEU A 201 -3.50 -14.63 -30.94
C LEU A 201 -3.15 -13.17 -31.12
N SER A 202 -3.05 -12.44 -30.00
CA SER A 202 -2.54 -11.07 -29.97
C SER A 202 -1.31 -10.95 -29.06
N ILE A 203 -0.53 -9.92 -29.33
CA ILE A 203 0.62 -9.49 -28.53
C ILE A 203 0.43 -8.03 -28.16
N ASN A 204 0.82 -7.68 -26.95
CA ASN A 204 0.96 -6.30 -26.48
C ASN A 204 2.35 -6.11 -25.90
N ILE A 205 2.98 -4.97 -26.17
CA ILE A 205 4.26 -4.54 -25.60
C ILE A 205 4.02 -3.22 -24.91
N GLY A 206 4.31 -3.16 -23.64
CA GLY A 206 4.14 -1.99 -22.77
C GLY A 206 5.48 -1.42 -22.29
N PHE A 207 5.49 -0.13 -22.09
CA PHE A 207 6.52 0.61 -21.37
C PHE A 207 5.84 1.68 -20.51
N ALA A 208 6.27 1.81 -19.26
CA ALA A 208 5.82 2.88 -18.37
C ALA A 208 7.00 3.40 -17.55
N SER A 209 7.05 4.72 -17.39
CA SER A 209 7.89 5.40 -16.40
C SER A 209 6.98 6.17 -15.48
N LEU A 210 6.92 5.76 -14.21
CA LEU A 210 6.00 6.26 -13.20
C LEU A 210 6.80 6.89 -12.07
N GLU A 211 6.40 8.07 -11.65
CA GLU A 211 7.00 8.78 -10.52
C GLU A 211 5.94 8.98 -9.44
N ARG A 212 6.31 8.75 -8.17
CA ARG A 212 5.47 9.03 -7.00
C ARG A 212 6.26 9.72 -5.89
N LEU A 213 5.60 10.57 -5.11
CA LEU A 213 6.13 11.04 -3.83
C LEU A 213 5.80 10.04 -2.71
N PRO A 214 6.57 10.07 -1.60
CA PRO A 214 6.24 9.32 -0.39
C PRO A 214 4.83 9.63 0.11
N SER A 215 4.18 8.66 0.72
CA SER A 215 2.92 8.84 1.44
C SER A 215 3.15 9.53 2.80
N VAL A 216 2.09 10.03 3.44
CA VAL A 216 2.19 10.60 4.79
C VAL A 216 2.68 9.59 5.83
N ILE A 217 2.35 8.31 5.62
CA ILE A 217 2.81 7.21 6.48
C ILE A 217 4.33 7.03 6.37
N GLU A 218 4.86 6.97 5.14
CA GLU A 218 6.29 6.83 4.86
C GLU A 218 7.11 8.01 5.37
N LEU A 219 6.49 9.19 5.50
CA LEU A 219 7.15 10.42 5.96
C LEU A 219 7.07 10.64 7.47
N PHE A 220 5.91 10.36 8.11
CA PHE A 220 5.59 10.90 9.43
C PHE A 220 5.27 9.86 10.50
N MET A 221 5.36 8.57 10.16
CA MET A 221 5.18 7.51 11.15
C MET A 221 6.31 7.58 12.19
N ASN A 222 6.00 7.44 13.48
CA ASN A 222 6.98 7.40 14.55
C ASN A 222 6.33 6.84 15.82
N GLY A 223 6.54 5.55 16.08
CA GLY A 223 6.05 4.93 17.29
C GLY A 223 5.73 3.43 17.19
N PRO A 224 5.24 2.84 18.28
CA PRO A 224 4.96 1.43 18.39
C PRO A 224 3.71 1.05 17.56
N HIS A 225 3.82 0.00 16.79
CA HIS A 225 2.71 -0.64 16.08
C HIS A 225 2.63 -2.11 16.49
N MET A 226 1.92 -2.36 17.58
CA MET A 226 1.86 -3.68 18.24
C MET A 226 1.33 -4.77 17.31
N ALA A 227 0.33 -4.45 16.46
CA ALA A 227 -0.21 -5.39 15.50
C ALA A 227 0.84 -5.92 14.49
N THR A 228 1.92 -5.20 14.24
CA THR A 228 3.05 -5.63 13.41
C THR A 228 4.25 -6.12 14.21
N GLY A 229 4.25 -5.91 15.52
CA GLY A 229 5.40 -6.18 16.41
C GLY A 229 6.60 -5.29 16.11
N ARG A 230 6.35 -4.03 15.69
CA ARG A 230 7.39 -3.10 15.24
C ARG A 230 7.26 -1.74 15.89
N PHE A 231 8.41 -1.10 16.08
CA PHE A 231 8.50 0.34 16.22
C PHE A 231 8.80 0.90 14.83
N GLU A 232 7.86 1.64 14.23
CA GLU A 232 7.93 2.07 12.84
C GLU A 232 8.28 3.56 12.74
N ILE A 233 9.33 3.87 11.97
CA ILE A 233 9.85 5.24 11.82
C ILE A 233 9.77 5.64 10.34
N GLY A 234 9.09 6.77 10.07
CA GLY A 234 9.07 7.45 8.78
C GLY A 234 10.28 8.36 8.62
N ASP A 235 10.56 8.76 7.39
CA ASP A 235 11.63 9.74 7.10
C ASP A 235 11.09 10.92 6.28
N PRO A 236 10.96 12.12 6.89
CA PRO A 236 10.49 13.31 6.20
C PRO A 236 11.40 13.79 5.05
N THR A 237 12.59 13.21 4.90
CA THR A 237 13.57 13.56 3.86
C THR A 237 13.50 12.68 2.61
N LEU A 238 12.66 11.66 2.60
CA LEU A 238 12.46 10.79 1.44
C LEU A 238 12.07 11.59 0.19
N GLY A 239 12.73 11.26 -0.91
CA GLY A 239 12.44 11.86 -2.23
C GLY A 239 11.46 11.03 -3.06
N SER A 240 11.26 11.43 -4.31
CA SER A 240 10.42 10.67 -5.25
C SER A 240 11.02 9.30 -5.60
N GLU A 241 10.15 8.33 -5.75
CA GLU A 241 10.42 7.01 -6.32
C GLU A 241 10.08 7.01 -7.81
N THR A 242 10.96 6.46 -8.65
CA THR A 242 10.72 6.33 -10.09
C THR A 242 10.78 4.86 -10.51
N SER A 243 9.72 4.37 -11.13
CA SER A 243 9.55 2.99 -11.60
C SER A 243 9.54 2.97 -13.13
N GLU A 244 10.45 2.22 -13.74
CA GLU A 244 10.53 1.98 -15.20
C GLU A 244 10.14 0.54 -15.51
N ASN A 245 8.95 0.35 -16.04
CA ASN A 245 8.39 -0.96 -16.37
C ASN A 245 8.43 -1.24 -17.84
N PHE A 246 8.83 -2.45 -18.22
CA PHE A 246 8.70 -3.01 -19.56
C PHE A 246 8.00 -4.37 -19.49
N ASP A 247 6.97 -4.57 -20.31
CA ASP A 247 6.22 -5.82 -20.33
C ASP A 247 5.91 -6.31 -21.76
N ILE A 248 5.75 -7.62 -21.88
CA ILE A 248 5.25 -8.29 -23.09
C ILE A 248 4.15 -9.27 -22.69
N THR A 249 2.97 -9.08 -23.29
CA THR A 249 1.78 -9.87 -23.02
C THR A 249 1.28 -10.59 -24.29
N PHE A 250 0.94 -11.87 -24.14
CA PHE A 250 0.32 -12.70 -25.18
C PHE A 250 -1.07 -13.11 -24.74
N ASN A 251 -2.06 -12.95 -25.62
CA ASN A 251 -3.43 -13.42 -25.39
C ASN A 251 -3.83 -14.37 -26.51
N TYR A 252 -4.35 -15.52 -26.15
CA TYR A 252 -4.88 -16.50 -27.08
C TYR A 252 -6.30 -16.89 -26.70
N GLU A 253 -7.21 -16.86 -27.69
CA GLU A 253 -8.58 -17.31 -27.48
C GLU A 253 -9.08 -18.11 -28.68
N LYS A 254 -9.58 -19.32 -28.43
CA LYS A 254 -10.20 -20.15 -29.47
C LYS A 254 -11.12 -21.21 -28.90
N ASP A 255 -12.33 -21.34 -29.42
CA ASP A 255 -13.30 -22.40 -29.12
C ASP A 255 -13.53 -22.61 -27.60
N GLY A 256 -13.67 -21.51 -26.84
CA GLY A 256 -13.82 -21.51 -25.40
C GLY A 256 -12.55 -21.84 -24.61
N PHE A 257 -11.41 -22.06 -25.26
CA PHE A 257 -10.09 -22.08 -24.63
C PHE A 257 -9.49 -20.69 -24.67
N TYR A 258 -8.91 -20.26 -23.56
CA TYR A 258 -8.12 -19.03 -23.48
C TYR A 258 -6.77 -19.30 -22.80
N ALA A 259 -5.78 -18.51 -23.17
CA ALA A 259 -4.49 -18.48 -22.48
C ALA A 259 -3.96 -17.04 -22.48
N TYR A 260 -3.39 -16.65 -21.37
CA TYR A 260 -2.72 -15.39 -21.13
C TYR A 260 -1.30 -15.67 -20.63
N ALA A 261 -0.32 -14.92 -21.11
CA ALA A 261 1.04 -14.95 -20.58
C ALA A 261 1.63 -13.54 -20.62
N SER A 262 2.15 -13.08 -19.51
CA SER A 262 2.85 -11.80 -19.39
C SER A 262 4.23 -12.00 -18.77
N PHE A 263 5.21 -11.26 -19.27
CA PHE A 263 6.57 -11.20 -18.74
C PHE A 263 6.90 -9.74 -18.54
N TYR A 264 7.49 -9.41 -17.40
CA TYR A 264 7.80 -8.03 -17.06
C TYR A 264 9.14 -7.90 -16.34
N VAL A 265 9.73 -6.72 -16.49
CA VAL A 265 10.85 -6.21 -15.70
C VAL A 265 10.49 -4.78 -15.27
N ASN A 266 10.73 -4.46 -14.01
CA ASN A 266 10.49 -3.15 -13.46
C ASN A 266 11.70 -2.72 -12.62
N ASP A 267 12.43 -1.73 -13.11
CA ASP A 267 13.56 -1.11 -12.42
C ASP A 267 13.02 0.08 -11.61
N VAL A 268 13.26 0.11 -10.32
CA VAL A 268 12.77 1.15 -9.43
C VAL A 268 13.95 1.86 -8.78
N ASN A 269 14.11 3.14 -9.09
CA ASN A 269 15.08 3.99 -8.43
C ASN A 269 14.44 4.60 -7.16
N ASN A 270 15.21 4.63 -6.08
CA ASN A 270 14.76 5.10 -4.77
C ASN A 270 13.47 4.39 -4.30
N TYR A 271 13.39 3.08 -4.44
CA TYR A 271 12.25 2.31 -3.94
C TYR A 271 12.11 2.50 -2.43
N ILE A 272 10.92 2.90 -1.97
CA ILE A 272 10.65 3.13 -0.56
C ILE A 272 10.17 1.83 0.08
N ALA A 273 10.88 1.38 1.11
CA ALA A 273 10.56 0.17 1.85
C ALA A 273 10.74 0.37 3.35
N LEU A 274 9.90 -0.29 4.13
CA LEU A 274 10.07 -0.43 5.57
C LEU A 274 11.04 -1.58 5.84
N ILE A 275 12.21 -1.28 6.39
CA ILE A 275 13.33 -2.21 6.60
C ILE A 275 13.53 -2.41 8.10
N ASP A 276 13.52 -3.68 8.51
CA ASP A 276 13.84 -4.06 9.89
C ASP A 276 15.35 -3.84 10.11
N GLN A 277 15.69 -3.10 11.16
CA GLN A 277 17.08 -2.82 11.51
C GLN A 277 17.68 -4.02 12.26
N GLU A 278 18.90 -4.39 11.93
CA GLU A 278 19.62 -5.42 12.70
C GLU A 278 20.09 -4.82 14.02
N GLU A 279 19.88 -5.54 15.11
CA GLU A 279 20.49 -5.18 16.40
C GLU A 279 22.01 -5.26 16.27
N HIS A 280 22.69 -4.13 16.33
CA HIS A 280 24.15 -4.12 16.47
C HIS A 280 24.49 -4.40 17.93
N ASP A 281 25.04 -5.60 18.19
CA ASP A 281 25.76 -5.86 19.45
C ASP A 281 26.81 -4.77 19.65
N GLU A 282 26.73 -3.99 20.73
CA GLU A 282 27.61 -2.87 21.07
C GLU A 282 29.09 -3.25 21.33
N GLU A 283 29.56 -4.37 20.82
CA GLU A 283 30.98 -4.78 20.92
C GLU A 283 31.71 -4.54 19.60
N GLU A 284 32.48 -3.44 19.54
CA GLU A 284 33.51 -3.10 18.55
C GLU A 284 33.07 -2.16 17.41
N GLU A 285 33.14 -0.82 17.61
CA GLU A 285 34.05 0.05 16.86
C GLU A 285 34.02 1.50 17.39
N GLU A 286 35.11 1.92 18.06
CA GLU A 286 35.39 3.33 18.32
C GLU A 286 35.73 4.03 16.99
N GLY A 287 34.74 4.78 16.38
CA GLY A 287 35.19 5.78 15.44
C GLY A 287 34.38 6.06 14.17
N GLU A 288 33.07 5.85 14.09
CA GLU A 288 32.26 6.45 13.02
C GLU A 288 30.97 7.08 13.59
N GLU A 289 30.54 8.18 12.98
CA GLU A 289 29.55 9.16 13.42
C GLU A 289 28.29 8.52 14.04
N GLU A 290 27.96 9.00 15.25
CA GLU A 290 26.80 8.58 16.03
C GLU A 290 25.50 8.68 15.21
N HIS A 291 25.10 7.60 14.55
CA HIS A 291 23.71 7.39 14.24
C HIS A 291 23.04 6.97 15.57
N HIS A 292 22.41 7.92 16.23
CA HIS A 292 21.53 7.63 17.35
C HIS A 292 20.51 6.60 16.87
N ASN A 293 20.50 5.43 17.50
CA ASN A 293 19.45 4.43 17.32
C ASN A 293 18.16 5.03 17.90
N GLU A 294 17.35 5.64 17.07
CA GLU A 294 16.09 6.30 17.45
C GLU A 294 15.05 5.33 18.05
N CYS A 295 15.34 4.04 18.07
CA CYS A 295 14.46 3.00 18.60
C CYS A 295 14.82 2.50 20.01
N HIS A 296 15.82 3.06 20.68
CA HIS A 296 16.12 2.69 22.06
C HIS A 296 15.13 3.39 23.00
N HIS A 297 14.09 2.69 23.43
CA HIS A 297 13.46 3.00 24.70
C HIS A 297 14.55 2.78 25.77
N GLU A 298 15.06 3.89 26.37
CA GLU A 298 15.80 3.77 27.62
C GLU A 298 14.89 3.00 28.58
N GLU A 299 15.36 1.83 29.04
CA GLU A 299 14.74 1.15 30.19
C GLU A 299 14.69 2.18 31.31
N GLU A 300 13.51 2.78 31.55
CA GLU A 300 13.32 3.68 32.69
C GLU A 300 13.79 2.90 33.93
N GLU A 301 14.85 3.42 34.58
CA GLU A 301 15.40 2.86 35.79
C GLU A 301 14.23 2.59 36.76
N GLU A 302 14.02 1.31 37.06
CA GLU A 302 12.97 0.76 37.94
C GLU A 302 12.74 1.68 39.16
N GLU A 303 11.64 2.45 39.17
CA GLU A 303 11.11 2.95 40.44
C GLU A 303 10.63 1.71 41.22
N GLU A 304 11.29 1.44 42.36
CA GLU A 304 11.04 0.31 43.23
C GLU A 304 9.53 0.18 43.55
N GLY A 305 8.80 -0.67 42.85
CA GLY A 305 7.48 -1.07 43.32
C GLY A 305 6.38 -1.38 42.27
N GLY A 306 6.63 -1.33 40.97
CA GLY A 306 5.69 -1.79 39.95
C GLY A 306 5.99 -3.24 39.57
N ASP A 307 4.97 -4.08 39.38
CA ASP A 307 5.14 -5.38 38.73
C ASP A 307 5.64 -5.14 37.29
N PRO A 308 6.77 -5.72 36.88
CA PRO A 308 7.27 -5.55 35.51
C PRO A 308 6.33 -6.31 34.57
N HIS A 309 5.46 -5.61 33.87
CA HIS A 309 4.83 -6.15 32.69
C HIS A 309 5.88 -6.08 31.57
N PRO A 310 6.42 -7.21 31.07
CA PRO A 310 7.37 -7.18 29.98
C PRO A 310 6.62 -6.70 28.74
N HIS A 311 6.89 -5.47 28.30
CA HIS A 311 6.50 -5.06 26.96
C HIS A 311 7.32 -5.91 25.98
N PRO A 312 6.71 -6.50 24.94
CA PRO A 312 7.47 -7.26 23.97
C PRO A 312 8.49 -6.35 23.30
N GLU A 313 9.69 -6.85 23.09
CA GLU A 313 10.71 -6.16 22.31
C GLU A 313 10.16 -5.95 20.88
N LEU A 314 9.93 -4.70 20.51
CA LEU A 314 9.48 -4.34 19.18
C LEU A 314 10.68 -4.30 18.23
N ILE A 315 10.52 -4.84 17.03
CA ILE A 315 11.55 -4.74 15.99
C ILE A 315 11.59 -3.29 15.49
N CYS A 316 12.75 -2.64 15.62
CA CYS A 316 12.97 -1.32 15.01
C CYS A 316 12.88 -1.43 13.49
N SER A 317 12.03 -0.63 12.85
CA SER A 317 11.84 -0.64 11.41
C SER A 317 11.74 0.78 10.87
N MET A 318 12.55 1.10 9.85
CA MET A 318 12.62 2.45 9.28
C MET A 318 12.23 2.44 7.80
N TYR A 319 11.53 3.48 7.36
CA TYR A 319 11.32 3.72 5.94
C TYR A 319 12.61 4.26 5.31
N MET A 320 13.09 3.55 4.30
CA MET A 320 14.35 3.84 3.62
C MET A 320 14.17 3.79 2.10
N GLN A 321 15.08 4.42 1.37
CA GLN A 321 15.12 4.37 -0.09
C GLN A 321 16.34 3.61 -0.58
N GLU A 322 16.11 2.61 -1.44
CA GLU A 322 17.14 1.88 -2.15
C GLU A 322 16.64 1.48 -3.54
N ASP A 323 17.55 1.41 -4.53
CA ASP A 323 17.19 0.95 -5.86
C ASP A 323 16.82 -0.53 -5.84
N ALA A 324 15.74 -0.89 -6.52
CA ALA A 324 15.22 -2.25 -6.55
C ALA A 324 14.83 -2.69 -7.96
N GLU A 325 15.00 -3.97 -8.25
CA GLU A 325 14.58 -4.62 -9.50
C GLU A 325 13.52 -5.67 -9.21
N PHE A 326 12.42 -5.62 -9.97
CA PHE A 326 11.35 -6.61 -9.95
C PHE A 326 11.27 -7.26 -11.33
N ASP A 327 11.42 -8.57 -11.40
CA ASP A 327 11.18 -9.34 -12.61
C ASP A 327 10.20 -10.48 -12.37
N GLY A 328 9.44 -10.82 -13.38
CA GLY A 328 8.49 -11.90 -13.20
C GLY A 328 7.73 -12.29 -14.43
N TYR A 329 6.83 -13.25 -14.20
CA TYR A 329 5.88 -13.67 -15.21
C TYR A 329 4.56 -14.08 -14.58
N GLU A 330 3.51 -13.90 -15.36
CA GLU A 330 2.18 -14.41 -15.07
C GLU A 330 1.70 -15.25 -16.24
N PHE A 331 1.02 -16.34 -15.97
CA PHE A 331 0.26 -17.04 -16.98
C PHE A 331 -1.04 -17.58 -16.41
N GLU A 332 -2.06 -17.54 -17.24
CA GLU A 332 -3.35 -18.17 -16.97
C GLU A 332 -3.81 -18.90 -18.23
N PHE A 333 -4.45 -20.03 -18.07
CA PHE A 333 -5.18 -20.70 -19.12
C PHE A 333 -6.45 -21.33 -18.60
N GLY A 334 -7.47 -21.38 -19.42
CA GLY A 334 -8.73 -21.96 -19.04
C GLY A 334 -9.52 -22.49 -20.22
N LYS A 335 -10.56 -23.24 -19.91
CA LYS A 335 -11.45 -23.85 -20.89
C LYS A 335 -12.88 -23.86 -20.38
N SER A 336 -13.79 -23.38 -21.22
CA SER A 336 -15.22 -23.53 -21.04
C SER A 336 -15.74 -24.74 -21.79
N PHE A 337 -16.56 -25.53 -21.11
CA PHE A 337 -17.21 -26.74 -21.63
C PHE A 337 -18.71 -26.54 -21.56
N ASP A 338 -19.38 -26.48 -22.70
CA ASP A 338 -20.84 -26.51 -22.78
C ASP A 338 -21.34 -27.94 -22.52
N MET A 339 -22.22 -28.06 -21.52
CA MET A 339 -22.86 -29.33 -21.14
C MET A 339 -24.38 -29.17 -21.20
N ASP A 340 -25.13 -30.25 -21.35
CA ASP A 340 -26.59 -30.22 -21.39
C ASP A 340 -27.23 -29.57 -20.14
N SER A 341 -26.55 -29.60 -19.01
CA SER A 341 -27.02 -29.09 -17.71
C SER A 341 -26.42 -27.74 -17.30
N GLY A 342 -25.54 -27.13 -18.11
CA GLY A 342 -24.86 -25.88 -17.78
C GLY A 342 -23.50 -25.74 -18.41
N VAL A 343 -22.72 -24.74 -17.97
CA VAL A 343 -21.34 -24.50 -18.45
C VAL A 343 -20.37 -24.84 -17.32
N LEU A 344 -19.35 -25.62 -17.63
CA LEU A 344 -18.22 -25.87 -16.73
C LEU A 344 -17.03 -25.03 -17.21
N ASN A 345 -16.53 -24.16 -16.34
CA ASN A 345 -15.30 -23.40 -16.57
C ASN A 345 -14.19 -23.95 -15.67
N LEU A 346 -13.06 -24.26 -16.25
CA LEU A 346 -11.85 -24.66 -15.52
C LEU A 346 -10.73 -23.69 -15.87
N SER A 347 -10.02 -23.18 -14.86
CA SER A 347 -8.84 -22.37 -15.06
C SER A 347 -7.71 -22.72 -14.13
N PHE A 348 -6.51 -22.38 -14.55
CA PHE A 348 -5.29 -22.45 -13.77
C PHE A 348 -4.47 -21.20 -14.03
N GLY A 349 -3.99 -20.56 -12.96
CA GLY A 349 -3.10 -19.42 -13.01
C GLY A 349 -1.85 -19.64 -12.17
N ARG A 350 -0.77 -19.03 -12.58
CA ARG A 350 0.47 -18.94 -11.81
C ARG A 350 1.12 -17.59 -12.04
N ASP A 351 1.53 -16.96 -10.96
CA ASP A 351 2.37 -15.77 -10.95
C ASP A 351 3.68 -16.05 -10.20
N VAL A 352 4.73 -15.41 -10.65
CA VAL A 352 6.06 -15.42 -10.03
C VAL A 352 6.62 -14.02 -10.09
N VAL A 353 7.12 -13.52 -8.98
CA VAL A 353 7.87 -12.28 -8.88
C VAL A 353 9.17 -12.54 -8.15
N ASN A 354 10.26 -11.97 -8.64
CA ASN A 354 11.52 -11.81 -7.93
C ASN A 354 11.67 -10.33 -7.66
N ALA A 355 12.01 -9.96 -6.43
CA ALA A 355 12.24 -8.59 -6.05
C ALA A 355 13.54 -8.51 -5.25
N LYS A 356 14.47 -7.67 -5.69
CA LYS A 356 15.79 -7.52 -5.08
C LYS A 356 16.21 -6.07 -5.08
N PHE A 357 16.87 -5.68 -4.00
CA PHE A 357 17.61 -4.44 -3.94
C PHE A 357 18.90 -4.49 -4.78
N SER A 358 19.50 -3.34 -5.03
CA SER A 358 20.72 -3.19 -5.82
C SER A 358 21.92 -3.94 -5.25
N ASP A 359 21.97 -4.14 -3.94
CA ASP A 359 22.99 -4.91 -3.22
C ASP A 359 22.78 -6.45 -3.32
N GLY A 360 21.64 -6.88 -3.88
CA GLY A 360 21.26 -8.28 -4.12
C GLY A 360 20.44 -8.93 -3.02
N HIS A 361 20.14 -8.24 -1.92
CA HIS A 361 19.20 -8.71 -0.92
C HIS A 361 17.76 -8.71 -1.47
N TYR A 362 16.92 -9.59 -0.96
CA TYR A 362 15.51 -9.63 -1.35
C TYR A 362 14.73 -8.50 -0.70
N VAL A 363 13.85 -7.87 -1.48
CA VAL A 363 12.86 -6.92 -0.95
C VAL A 363 11.95 -7.67 0.03
N PRO A 364 11.81 -7.19 1.28
CA PRO A 364 11.02 -7.87 2.30
C PRO A 364 9.52 -7.90 1.93
N ARG A 365 8.79 -8.86 2.48
CA ARG A 365 7.32 -8.99 2.40
C ARG A 365 6.77 -9.23 0.98
N ILE A 366 7.61 -9.55 0.01
CA ILE A 366 7.18 -9.92 -1.34
C ILE A 366 6.98 -11.44 -1.42
N ASN A 367 5.75 -11.84 -1.79
CA ASN A 367 5.46 -13.26 -2.01
C ASN A 367 5.99 -13.70 -3.40
N PRO A 368 7.00 -14.60 -3.47
CA PRO A 368 7.70 -14.90 -4.72
C PRO A 368 6.87 -15.70 -5.73
N SER A 369 5.81 -16.37 -5.31
CA SER A 369 4.95 -17.12 -6.25
C SER A 369 3.57 -17.46 -5.70
N ARG A 370 2.57 -17.47 -6.60
CA ARG A 370 1.21 -17.90 -6.29
C ARG A 370 0.64 -18.80 -7.39
N ASN A 371 -0.14 -19.81 -7.01
CA ASN A 371 -0.92 -20.63 -7.93
C ASN A 371 -2.41 -20.51 -7.60
N VAL A 372 -3.23 -20.34 -8.62
CA VAL A 372 -4.68 -20.20 -8.51
C VAL A 372 -5.36 -21.27 -9.38
N TYR A 373 -6.34 -21.94 -8.80
CA TYR A 373 -7.21 -22.90 -9.50
C TYR A 373 -8.65 -22.45 -9.31
N ALA A 374 -9.42 -22.38 -10.39
CA ALA A 374 -10.83 -22.06 -10.32
C ALA A 374 -11.68 -23.05 -11.14
N MET A 375 -12.91 -23.29 -10.66
CA MET A 375 -13.87 -24.21 -11.29
C MET A 375 -15.28 -23.60 -11.25
#